data_1b0a012096b19063553045eb1aa1c9ad
#
_entry.id   1b0a012096b19063553045eb1aa1c9ad
#
_cell.length_a   1.000
_cell.length_b   1.000
_cell.length_c   1.000
_cell.angle_alpha   90.00
_cell.angle_beta   90.00
_cell.angle_gamma   90.00
#
_symmetry.space_group_name_H-M   'P 1'
#
loop_
_entity.id
_entity.type
_entity.pdbx_description
1 polymer ?
#
loop_
_entity_poly.entity_id
_entity_poly.type
_entity_poly.pdbx_seq_one_letter_code
_entity_poly.pdbx_strand_id
1 'polypeptide(L)'
;MARLASSASGYIAGMKIEFTPRASEGVERYIQVSVPVEAVKDAEEKAARRYASTVRLPGFRPGKAPATVVRKKFGDAIRQEALESLVREAYQEFIEKESIKVAAQPHVHDLKFEEGKPLTFELHLEVRPTINLARTHGFKVQRPAATVAEDQVAQQLEQIRDEKATWTPVAEKPQPGDMVNVQIATAAAGTDAGEGKSYPLVLGAGQAIPGIEELIMSATPGETVERPVKWPDDFPDEAQRSQTKTVRITLNEVKRKSAPALDDALAREVGDFESLDALKTAVRADMQKHAEQEVEANVRQQLIEQIISANAFDVPKSWIQQFVQNYAEAYQIPEDQREQFASEFRSMAERQIRRDLVIETIAEKEGLTATEKDLDDRIAEQAEKRGANPGQIYAQLEKSGRLKEMERSITEENVFKWLLERNDVSTNA
;
A
#
# COMPACT_ATOMS: atom_id res chain seq x y z
N MET A 1 39.61 -3.25 8.50
CA MET A 1 40.76 -2.83 7.64
C MET A 1 40.90 -3.86 6.52
N ALA A 2 40.31 -3.62 5.37
CA ALA A 2 40.46 -4.47 4.19
C ALA A 2 40.60 -3.56 2.98
N ARG A 3 41.67 -3.75 2.29
CA ARG A 3 42.16 -3.08 1.10
C ARG A 3 41.06 -2.97 0.03
N LEU A 4 40.71 -1.75 -0.36
CA LEU A 4 40.10 -1.44 -1.64
C LEU A 4 40.92 -0.31 -2.28
N ALA A 5 42.09 -0.66 -2.78
CA ALA A 5 42.84 0.14 -3.73
C ALA A 5 43.08 -0.77 -4.94
N SER A 6 42.14 -0.78 -5.85
CA SER A 6 42.37 -1.26 -7.20
C SER A 6 41.76 -0.21 -8.14
N SER A 7 42.63 0.64 -8.66
CA SER A 7 42.31 1.49 -9.82
C SER A 7 42.11 0.56 -11.01
N ALA A 8 40.87 0.20 -11.30
CA ALA A 8 40.53 -0.57 -12.47
C ALA A 8 40.15 0.38 -13.60
N SER A 9 40.99 0.48 -14.61
CA SER A 9 40.75 1.20 -15.87
C SER A 9 40.10 0.23 -16.85
N GLY A 10 38.88 0.47 -17.26
CA GLY A 10 38.15 -0.34 -18.23
C GLY A 10 38.14 0.28 -19.61
N TYR A 11 38.13 -0.55 -20.62
CA TYR A 11 38.06 -0.13 -22.03
C TYR A 11 36.73 -0.57 -22.63
N ILE A 12 35.93 0.37 -23.12
CA ILE A 12 34.93 0.12 -24.17
C ILE A 12 35.31 0.98 -25.38
N ALA A 13 35.64 0.35 -26.49
CA ALA A 13 35.83 0.94 -27.79
C ALA A 13 36.59 2.28 -27.82
N GLY A 14 37.68 2.43 -27.07
CA GLY A 14 38.57 3.58 -27.16
C GLY A 14 38.38 4.69 -26.13
N MET A 15 37.37 4.65 -25.27
CA MET A 15 37.17 5.63 -24.19
C MET A 15 37.76 5.12 -22.88
N LYS A 16 38.58 5.98 -22.23
CA LYS A 16 39.12 5.70 -20.89
C LYS A 16 38.34 6.52 -19.88
N ILE A 17 37.24 5.99 -19.36
CA ILE A 17 36.52 6.63 -18.23
C ILE A 17 37.20 6.18 -16.94
N GLU A 18 37.53 7.12 -16.07
CA GLU A 18 38.13 6.84 -14.77
C GLU A 18 37.05 6.89 -13.68
N PHE A 19 36.99 5.81 -12.88
CA PHE A 19 36.08 5.68 -11.74
C PHE A 19 36.91 5.63 -10.45
N THR A 20 36.67 6.59 -9.56
CA THR A 20 37.33 6.68 -8.27
C THR A 20 36.28 6.57 -7.15
N PRO A 21 36.23 5.44 -6.40
CA PRO A 21 35.34 5.34 -5.28
C PRO A 21 35.65 6.42 -4.23
N ARG A 22 34.63 7.16 -3.78
CA ARG A 22 34.72 8.20 -2.75
C ARG A 22 34.33 7.68 -1.39
N ALA A 23 33.10 7.14 -1.30
CA ALA A 23 32.54 6.59 -0.09
C ALA A 23 31.65 5.38 -0.41
N SER A 24 31.53 4.48 0.55
CA SER A 24 30.60 3.37 0.53
C SER A 24 30.04 3.23 1.93
N GLU A 25 28.75 3.48 2.08
CA GLU A 25 28.08 3.43 3.37
C GLU A 25 26.79 2.62 3.22
N GLY A 26 26.77 1.44 3.85
CA GLY A 26 25.65 0.53 3.71
C GLY A 26 25.37 0.16 2.24
N VAL A 27 24.21 0.58 1.76
CA VAL A 27 23.75 0.37 0.37
C VAL A 27 24.10 1.54 -0.56
N GLU A 28 24.64 2.62 -0.04
CA GLU A 28 24.98 3.82 -0.84
C GLU A 28 26.41 3.73 -1.38
N ARG A 29 26.62 4.17 -2.62
CA ARG A 29 27.91 4.22 -3.30
C ARG A 29 28.08 5.59 -3.94
N TYR A 30 29.21 6.24 -3.66
CA TYR A 30 29.61 7.52 -4.22
C TYR A 30 30.88 7.32 -5.05
N ILE A 31 30.79 7.61 -6.32
CA ILE A 31 31.85 7.39 -7.30
C ILE A 31 32.16 8.68 -8.03
N GLN A 32 33.40 9.16 -7.94
CA GLN A 32 33.87 10.23 -8.78
C GLN A 32 34.15 9.68 -10.18
N VAL A 33 33.52 10.24 -11.17
CA VAL A 33 33.68 9.90 -12.58
C VAL A 33 34.48 11.01 -13.27
N SER A 34 35.46 10.64 -14.08
CA SER A 34 36.22 11.54 -14.93
C SER A 34 36.24 11.00 -16.36
N VAL A 35 35.66 11.78 -17.29
CA VAL A 35 35.62 11.47 -18.73
C VAL A 35 36.66 12.34 -19.41
N PRO A 36 37.63 11.76 -20.16
CA PRO A 36 38.69 12.52 -20.77
C PRO A 36 38.20 13.45 -21.90
N VAL A 37 38.95 14.50 -22.14
CA VAL A 37 38.59 15.55 -23.11
C VAL A 37 38.34 14.99 -24.52
N GLU A 38 39.08 13.94 -24.91
CA GLU A 38 38.92 13.30 -26.22
C GLU A 38 37.53 12.67 -26.34
N ALA A 39 37.06 11.97 -25.31
CA ALA A 39 35.75 11.37 -25.29
C ALA A 39 34.63 12.43 -25.31
N VAL A 40 34.83 13.54 -24.60
CA VAL A 40 33.92 14.71 -24.65
C VAL A 40 33.79 15.24 -26.07
N LYS A 41 34.92 15.47 -26.77
CA LYS A 41 34.93 15.93 -28.15
C LYS A 41 34.23 14.98 -29.11
N ASP A 42 34.46 13.68 -28.94
CA ASP A 42 33.84 12.65 -29.77
C ASP A 42 32.32 12.61 -29.57
N ALA A 43 31.84 12.75 -28.31
CA ALA A 43 30.42 12.84 -28.01
C ALA A 43 29.76 14.07 -28.58
N GLU A 44 30.41 15.26 -28.45
CA GLU A 44 29.94 16.50 -29.05
C GLU A 44 29.89 16.41 -30.60
N GLU A 45 30.86 15.72 -31.21
CA GLU A 45 30.87 15.50 -32.66
C GLU A 45 29.75 14.59 -33.14
N LYS A 46 29.49 13.48 -32.39
CA LYS A 46 28.37 12.56 -32.64
C LYS A 46 27.04 13.29 -32.51
N ALA A 47 26.85 14.09 -31.45
CA ALA A 47 25.65 14.89 -31.23
C ALA A 47 25.48 15.92 -32.36
N ALA A 48 26.55 16.65 -32.77
CA ALA A 48 26.50 17.60 -33.86
C ALA A 48 26.08 16.94 -35.18
N ARG A 49 26.61 15.77 -35.52
CA ARG A 49 26.21 14.99 -36.71
C ARG A 49 24.73 14.59 -36.66
N ARG A 50 24.23 14.15 -35.47
CA ARG A 50 22.82 13.81 -35.29
C ARG A 50 21.92 15.03 -35.50
N TYR A 51 22.26 16.17 -34.89
CA TYR A 51 21.56 17.44 -35.10
C TYR A 51 21.57 17.86 -36.57
N ALA A 52 22.70 17.77 -37.24
CA ALA A 52 22.83 18.13 -38.67
C ALA A 52 21.89 17.28 -39.55
N SER A 53 21.63 16.01 -39.17
CA SER A 53 20.73 15.13 -39.93
C SER A 53 19.25 15.39 -39.67
N THR A 54 18.89 15.87 -38.47
CA THR A 54 17.50 15.97 -38.01
C THR A 54 16.92 17.37 -38.18
N VAL A 55 17.73 18.40 -37.98
CA VAL A 55 17.26 19.78 -37.92
C VAL A 55 17.14 20.42 -39.32
N ARG A 56 16.03 21.11 -39.59
CA ARG A 56 15.84 21.94 -40.80
C ARG A 56 16.42 23.31 -40.57
N LEU A 57 17.49 23.62 -41.31
CA LEU A 57 18.13 24.94 -41.30
C LEU A 57 17.74 25.72 -42.56
N PRO A 58 17.27 26.97 -42.44
CA PRO A 58 17.03 27.82 -43.60
C PRO A 58 18.27 27.94 -44.48
N GLY A 59 18.12 27.71 -45.79
CA GLY A 59 19.22 27.74 -46.75
C GLY A 59 19.97 26.41 -46.95
N PHE A 60 19.64 25.37 -46.23
CA PHE A 60 20.25 24.03 -46.37
C PHE A 60 19.22 22.93 -46.52
N ARG A 61 19.51 21.96 -47.39
CA ARG A 61 18.73 20.72 -47.45
C ARG A 61 18.94 19.90 -46.16
N PRO A 62 17.90 19.27 -45.61
CA PRO A 62 18.03 18.41 -44.40
C PRO A 62 19.23 17.46 -44.51
N GLY A 63 20.09 17.44 -43.50
CA GLY A 63 21.31 16.61 -43.48
C GLY A 63 22.51 17.14 -44.26
N LYS A 64 22.45 18.33 -44.88
CA LYS A 64 23.53 18.91 -45.67
C LYS A 64 24.09 20.21 -45.09
N ALA A 65 23.68 20.63 -43.94
CA ALA A 65 24.24 21.78 -43.24
C ALA A 65 25.68 21.50 -42.77
N PRO A 66 26.65 22.41 -42.99
CA PRO A 66 28.01 22.23 -42.46
C PRO A 66 28.00 22.16 -40.93
N ALA A 67 28.83 21.27 -40.35
CA ALA A 67 28.91 21.07 -38.90
C ALA A 67 29.22 22.38 -38.13
N THR A 68 29.98 23.29 -38.70
CA THR A 68 30.30 24.61 -38.14
C THR A 68 29.07 25.51 -37.98
N VAL A 69 28.14 25.47 -38.93
CA VAL A 69 26.89 26.25 -38.89
C VAL A 69 25.93 25.63 -37.83
N VAL A 70 25.88 24.30 -37.79
CA VAL A 70 25.07 23.58 -36.81
C VAL A 70 25.56 23.85 -35.38
N ARG A 71 26.87 23.73 -35.14
CA ARG A 71 27.48 24.05 -33.84
C ARG A 71 27.25 25.49 -33.40
N LYS A 72 27.38 26.47 -34.33
CA LYS A 72 27.15 27.88 -34.01
C LYS A 72 25.71 28.18 -33.62
N LYS A 73 24.75 27.45 -34.19
CA LYS A 73 23.31 27.69 -33.94
C LYS A 73 22.73 26.85 -32.78
N PHE A 74 23.25 25.65 -32.58
CA PHE A 74 22.73 24.67 -31.62
C PHE A 74 23.80 24.21 -30.64
N GLY A 75 24.83 25.00 -30.36
CA GLY A 75 25.96 24.64 -29.53
C GLY A 75 25.54 24.12 -28.14
N ASP A 76 24.65 24.86 -27.48
CA ASP A 76 24.17 24.50 -26.15
C ASP A 76 23.38 23.18 -26.14
N ALA A 77 22.51 22.98 -27.13
CA ALA A 77 21.74 21.76 -27.27
C ALA A 77 22.61 20.53 -27.62
N ILE A 78 23.62 20.71 -28.47
CA ILE A 78 24.59 19.67 -28.79
C ILE A 78 25.40 19.29 -27.55
N ARG A 79 25.79 20.29 -26.78
CA ARG A 79 26.54 20.13 -25.55
C ARG A 79 25.73 19.40 -24.48
N GLN A 80 24.45 19.75 -24.33
CA GLN A 80 23.53 19.07 -23.45
C GLN A 80 23.31 17.59 -23.84
N GLU A 81 23.10 17.31 -25.14
CA GLU A 81 22.94 15.92 -25.63
C GLU A 81 24.23 15.11 -25.44
N ALA A 82 25.39 15.70 -25.66
CA ALA A 82 26.68 15.04 -25.41
C ALA A 82 26.87 14.72 -23.93
N LEU A 83 26.52 15.65 -23.03
CA LEU A 83 26.57 15.45 -21.60
C LEU A 83 25.69 14.29 -21.17
N GLU A 84 24.42 14.28 -21.58
CA GLU A 84 23.47 13.20 -21.25
C GLU A 84 23.95 11.84 -21.77
N SER A 85 24.53 11.80 -22.98
CA SER A 85 25.10 10.57 -23.52
C SER A 85 26.28 10.08 -22.72
N LEU A 86 27.22 10.97 -22.36
CA LEU A 86 28.42 10.62 -21.59
C LEU A 86 28.09 10.16 -20.17
N VAL A 87 27.15 10.81 -19.49
CA VAL A 87 26.69 10.38 -18.16
C VAL A 87 26.05 9.00 -18.24
N ARG A 88 25.21 8.75 -19.24
CA ARG A 88 24.57 7.45 -19.45
C ARG A 88 25.59 6.35 -19.78
N GLU A 89 26.54 6.63 -20.67
CA GLU A 89 27.59 5.69 -21.04
C GLU A 89 28.49 5.33 -19.84
N ALA A 90 28.89 6.36 -19.06
CA ALA A 90 29.69 6.16 -17.86
C ALA A 90 28.96 5.30 -16.80
N TYR A 91 27.67 5.56 -16.61
CA TYR A 91 26.84 4.77 -15.71
C TYR A 91 26.73 3.31 -16.14
N GLN A 92 26.48 3.05 -17.43
CA GLN A 92 26.40 1.69 -17.96
C GLN A 92 27.75 0.95 -17.83
N GLU A 93 28.85 1.61 -18.20
CA GLU A 93 30.19 1.04 -18.07
C GLU A 93 30.51 0.67 -16.60
N PHE A 94 30.16 1.56 -15.66
CA PHE A 94 30.39 1.29 -14.25
C PHE A 94 29.62 0.07 -13.75
N ILE A 95 28.33 -0.04 -14.08
CA ILE A 95 27.50 -1.17 -13.66
C ILE A 95 27.99 -2.50 -14.23
N GLU A 96 28.32 -2.51 -15.53
CA GLU A 96 28.82 -3.72 -16.19
C GLU A 96 30.14 -4.18 -15.59
N LYS A 97 31.05 -3.24 -15.33
CA LYS A 97 32.37 -3.51 -14.79
C LYS A 97 32.31 -4.06 -13.35
N GLU A 98 31.52 -3.43 -12.51
CA GLU A 98 31.41 -3.81 -11.10
C GLU A 98 30.37 -4.92 -10.87
N SER A 99 29.62 -5.32 -11.90
CA SER A 99 28.54 -6.32 -11.82
C SER A 99 27.52 -6.00 -10.71
N ILE A 100 27.21 -4.71 -10.51
CA ILE A 100 26.36 -4.22 -9.43
C ILE A 100 24.89 -4.29 -9.85
N LYS A 101 24.03 -4.78 -8.94
CA LYS A 101 22.57 -4.64 -9.08
C LYS A 101 22.14 -3.36 -8.39
N VAL A 102 21.76 -2.36 -9.18
CA VAL A 102 21.29 -1.08 -8.64
C VAL A 102 19.86 -1.20 -8.11
N ALA A 103 19.56 -0.44 -7.06
CA ALA A 103 18.25 -0.40 -6.44
C ALA A 103 17.33 0.66 -7.08
N ALA A 104 17.92 1.76 -7.59
CA ALA A 104 17.20 2.86 -8.21
C ALA A 104 18.03 3.55 -9.29
N GLN A 105 17.43 4.53 -9.96
CA GLN A 105 18.15 5.38 -10.90
C GLN A 105 19.24 6.19 -10.17
N PRO A 106 20.42 6.39 -10.79
CA PRO A 106 21.49 7.14 -10.18
C PRO A 106 21.17 8.63 -10.05
N HIS A 107 21.75 9.25 -9.04
CA HIS A 107 21.81 10.71 -8.95
C HIS A 107 23.19 11.20 -9.33
N VAL A 108 23.22 12.32 -10.05
CA VAL A 108 24.47 12.97 -10.49
C VAL A 108 24.64 14.27 -9.73
N HIS A 109 25.78 14.41 -9.06
CA HIS A 109 26.14 15.58 -8.29
C HIS A 109 27.47 16.18 -8.78
N ASP A 110 27.79 17.38 -8.37
CA ASP A 110 29.08 18.08 -8.61
C ASP A 110 29.56 18.04 -10.08
N LEU A 111 28.61 18.18 -11.00
CA LEU A 111 28.87 18.11 -12.43
C LEU A 111 29.63 19.35 -12.91
N LYS A 112 30.81 19.10 -13.49
CA LYS A 112 31.67 20.13 -14.10
C LYS A 112 31.91 19.80 -15.57
N PHE A 113 31.32 20.60 -16.45
CA PHE A 113 31.39 20.44 -17.89
C PHE A 113 31.87 21.72 -18.53
N GLU A 114 33.20 21.91 -18.54
CA GLU A 114 33.87 23.08 -19.09
C GLU A 114 34.55 22.77 -20.43
N GLU A 115 34.60 23.76 -21.34
CA GLU A 115 35.20 23.57 -22.64
C GLU A 115 36.71 23.28 -22.53
N GLY A 116 37.17 22.26 -23.22
CA GLY A 116 38.57 21.85 -23.23
C GLY A 116 39.09 21.20 -21.97
N LYS A 117 38.18 20.93 -21.00
CA LYS A 117 38.49 20.17 -19.75
C LYS A 117 37.81 18.83 -19.73
N PRO A 118 38.30 17.86 -18.93
CA PRO A 118 37.58 16.64 -18.70
C PRO A 118 36.19 16.90 -18.07
N LEU A 119 35.18 16.11 -18.46
CA LEU A 119 33.91 16.10 -17.77
C LEU A 119 34.08 15.35 -16.45
N THR A 120 33.74 15.99 -15.35
CA THR A 120 33.79 15.34 -14.03
C THR A 120 32.44 15.49 -13.34
N PHE A 121 32.01 14.43 -12.65
CA PHE A 121 30.81 14.42 -11.84
C PHE A 121 30.89 13.34 -10.77
N GLU A 122 30.08 13.45 -9.74
CA GLU A 122 29.88 12.41 -8.74
C GLU A 122 28.62 11.61 -9.06
N LEU A 123 28.77 10.29 -9.12
CA LEU A 123 27.67 9.36 -9.32
C LEU A 123 27.28 8.76 -7.97
N HIS A 124 26.08 9.05 -7.52
CA HIS A 124 25.49 8.46 -6.31
C HIS A 124 24.53 7.36 -6.69
N LEU A 125 24.76 6.17 -6.19
CA LEU A 125 24.03 4.94 -6.46
C LEU A 125 23.54 4.31 -5.17
N GLU A 126 22.31 3.83 -5.18
CA GLU A 126 21.84 2.84 -4.21
C GLU A 126 21.91 1.45 -4.83
N VAL A 127 22.56 0.53 -4.13
CA VAL A 127 22.72 -0.86 -4.60
C VAL A 127 21.81 -1.81 -3.83
N ARG A 128 21.40 -2.89 -4.49
CA ARG A 128 20.66 -3.96 -3.81
C ARG A 128 21.51 -4.51 -2.66
N PRO A 129 20.96 -4.59 -1.44
CA PRO A 129 21.71 -5.11 -0.29
C PRO A 129 22.09 -6.57 -0.50
N THR A 130 23.32 -6.91 -0.14
CA THR A 130 23.73 -8.30 0.03
C THR A 130 23.41 -8.71 1.46
N ILE A 131 22.37 -9.53 1.62
CA ILE A 131 21.88 -9.93 2.93
C ILE A 131 22.54 -11.22 3.35
N ASN A 132 23.27 -11.17 4.45
CA ASN A 132 23.83 -12.34 5.09
C ASN A 132 23.08 -12.61 6.40
N LEU A 133 22.14 -13.56 6.35
CA LEU A 133 21.40 -13.99 7.53
C LEU A 133 22.26 -14.93 8.35
N ALA A 134 22.94 -14.40 9.37
CA ALA A 134 23.79 -15.17 10.28
C ALA A 134 22.95 -16.08 11.19
N ARG A 135 21.74 -15.67 11.53
CA ARG A 135 20.85 -16.42 12.42
C ARG A 135 19.41 -16.44 11.89
N THR A 136 18.91 -17.64 11.60
CA THR A 136 17.53 -17.91 11.16
C THR A 136 16.82 -18.97 12.02
N HIS A 137 17.51 -19.52 13.03
CA HIS A 137 17.02 -20.62 13.86
C HIS A 137 17.35 -20.43 15.35
N GLY A 138 16.70 -21.22 16.19
CA GLY A 138 16.87 -21.16 17.64
C GLY A 138 16.22 -19.96 18.30
N PHE A 139 15.18 -19.41 17.69
CA PHE A 139 14.31 -18.38 18.29
C PHE A 139 13.19 -19.05 19.07
N LYS A 140 12.70 -18.33 20.09
CA LYS A 140 11.54 -18.74 20.88
C LYS A 140 10.37 -17.83 20.56
N VAL A 141 9.28 -18.42 20.11
CA VAL A 141 8.06 -17.70 19.73
C VAL A 141 6.89 -18.27 20.53
N GLN A 142 6.02 -17.41 20.99
CA GLN A 142 4.83 -17.83 21.73
C GLN A 142 3.64 -17.93 20.77
N ARG A 143 2.98 -19.08 20.79
CA ARG A 143 1.71 -19.31 20.09
C ARG A 143 0.58 -19.14 21.10
N PRO A 144 -0.19 -18.05 21.05
CA PRO A 144 -1.40 -17.92 21.88
C PRO A 144 -2.40 -19.03 21.58
N ALA A 145 -3.25 -19.38 22.56
CA ALA A 145 -4.34 -20.31 22.31
C ALA A 145 -5.38 -19.66 21.40
N ALA A 146 -5.75 -20.34 20.32
CA ALA A 146 -6.85 -19.93 19.45
C ALA A 146 -8.17 -20.41 20.06
N THR A 147 -8.69 -19.69 21.07
CA THR A 147 -9.93 -20.06 21.76
C THR A 147 -11.05 -19.12 21.37
N VAL A 148 -12.20 -19.66 21.03
CA VAL A 148 -13.46 -18.93 20.82
C VAL A 148 -14.37 -19.17 22.00
N ALA A 149 -14.68 -18.13 22.75
CA ALA A 149 -15.55 -18.21 23.91
C ALA A 149 -17.04 -18.28 23.49
N GLU A 150 -17.87 -18.90 24.32
CA GLU A 150 -19.31 -19.05 24.03
C GLU A 150 -20.05 -17.72 23.90
N ASP A 151 -19.65 -16.72 24.65
CA ASP A 151 -20.22 -15.38 24.58
C ASP A 151 -19.92 -14.70 23.24
N GLN A 152 -18.73 -14.92 22.63
CA GLN A 152 -18.37 -14.45 21.31
C GLN A 152 -19.25 -15.07 20.22
N VAL A 153 -19.51 -16.39 20.31
CA VAL A 153 -20.44 -17.08 19.41
C VAL A 153 -21.86 -16.54 19.55
N ALA A 154 -22.30 -16.29 20.80
CA ALA A 154 -23.61 -15.70 21.05
C ALA A 154 -23.72 -14.29 20.48
N GLN A 155 -22.71 -13.46 20.66
CA GLN A 155 -22.66 -12.10 20.06
C GLN A 155 -22.71 -12.15 18.53
N GLN A 156 -21.97 -13.06 17.89
CA GLN A 156 -21.98 -13.22 16.45
C GLN A 156 -23.38 -13.64 15.93
N LEU A 157 -24.06 -14.53 16.64
CA LEU A 157 -25.42 -14.91 16.30
C LEU A 157 -26.42 -13.76 16.47
N GLU A 158 -26.25 -12.92 17.50
CA GLU A 158 -27.05 -11.71 17.67
C GLU A 158 -26.80 -10.69 16.53
N GLN A 159 -25.57 -10.55 16.06
CA GLN A 159 -25.26 -9.71 14.89
C GLN A 159 -25.95 -10.25 13.62
N ILE A 160 -25.85 -11.56 13.37
CA ILE A 160 -26.53 -12.21 12.23
C ILE A 160 -28.06 -12.01 12.33
N ARG A 161 -28.64 -12.14 13.52
CA ARG A 161 -30.05 -11.89 13.78
C ARG A 161 -30.42 -10.44 13.49
N ASP A 162 -29.57 -9.51 13.89
CA ASP A 162 -29.75 -8.09 13.69
C ASP A 162 -29.65 -7.66 12.22
N GLU A 163 -28.81 -8.32 11.43
CA GLU A 163 -28.71 -8.13 9.96
C GLU A 163 -29.99 -8.59 9.23
N LYS A 164 -30.67 -9.61 9.77
CA LYS A 164 -31.93 -10.11 9.25
C LYS A 164 -33.16 -9.38 9.79
N ALA A 165 -32.96 -8.38 10.64
CA ALA A 165 -34.07 -7.59 11.19
C ALA A 165 -34.76 -6.78 10.09
N THR A 166 -36.08 -6.72 10.16
CA THR A 166 -36.90 -5.95 9.26
C THR A 166 -37.41 -4.68 9.94
N TRP A 167 -37.63 -3.62 9.17
CA TRP A 167 -38.18 -2.38 9.64
C TRP A 167 -39.69 -2.34 9.39
N THR A 168 -40.51 -2.44 10.46
CA THR A 168 -41.95 -2.47 10.36
C THR A 168 -42.53 -1.10 10.77
N PRO A 169 -43.37 -0.47 9.95
CA PRO A 169 -44.05 0.78 10.31
C PRO A 169 -44.90 0.62 11.59
N VAL A 170 -44.78 1.59 12.49
CA VAL A 170 -45.55 1.65 13.73
C VAL A 170 -46.24 3.01 13.87
N ALA A 171 -47.44 3.03 14.47
CA ALA A 171 -48.17 4.24 14.74
C ALA A 171 -47.90 4.84 16.14
N GLU A 172 -47.05 4.18 16.91
CA GLU A 172 -46.68 4.60 18.26
C GLU A 172 -45.59 5.68 18.22
N LYS A 173 -45.40 6.35 19.37
CA LYS A 173 -44.27 7.27 19.54
C LYS A 173 -42.94 6.56 19.32
N PRO A 174 -41.99 7.23 18.67
CA PRO A 174 -40.69 6.65 18.43
C PRO A 174 -39.91 6.41 19.73
N GLN A 175 -39.10 5.37 19.74
CA GLN A 175 -38.22 4.96 20.84
C GLN A 175 -36.76 4.93 20.35
N PRO A 176 -35.78 4.98 21.26
CA PRO A 176 -34.39 4.73 20.88
C PRO A 176 -34.27 3.40 20.12
N GLY A 177 -33.55 3.38 18.99
CA GLY A 177 -33.44 2.26 18.07
C GLY A 177 -34.48 2.25 16.94
N ASP A 178 -35.53 3.06 16.96
CA ASP A 178 -36.49 3.17 15.85
C ASP A 178 -35.87 3.99 14.70
N MET A 179 -36.14 3.60 13.47
CA MET A 179 -35.86 4.40 12.28
C MET A 179 -37.03 5.37 12.03
N VAL A 180 -36.73 6.65 11.92
CA VAL A 180 -37.73 7.67 11.66
C VAL A 180 -37.44 8.38 10.34
N ASN A 181 -38.52 8.77 9.65
CA ASN A 181 -38.44 9.74 8.56
C ASN A 181 -39.03 11.05 9.10
N VAL A 182 -38.15 12.06 9.23
CA VAL A 182 -38.52 13.34 9.84
C VAL A 182 -38.10 14.48 8.94
N GLN A 183 -39.01 15.45 8.76
CA GLN A 183 -38.65 16.75 8.19
C GLN A 183 -38.16 17.66 9.30
N ILE A 184 -36.99 18.26 9.12
CA ILE A 184 -36.36 19.15 10.09
C ILE A 184 -36.16 20.52 9.44
N ALA A 185 -36.70 21.56 10.04
CA ALA A 185 -36.45 22.95 9.70
C ALA A 185 -35.85 23.67 10.92
N THR A 186 -34.86 24.51 10.70
CA THR A 186 -34.19 25.26 11.77
C THR A 186 -34.18 26.74 11.44
N ALA A 187 -34.49 27.60 12.43
CA ALA A 187 -34.43 29.03 12.29
C ALA A 187 -33.75 29.70 13.49
N ALA A 188 -33.27 30.92 13.32
CA ALA A 188 -32.85 31.74 14.45
C ALA A 188 -34.01 31.95 15.41
N ALA A 189 -33.74 32.12 16.70
CA ALA A 189 -34.75 32.29 17.71
C ALA A 189 -35.69 33.43 17.33
N GLY A 190 -37.03 33.14 17.23
CA GLY A 190 -38.05 34.10 16.90
C GLY A 190 -38.31 34.34 15.40
N THR A 191 -37.70 33.56 14.49
CA THR A 191 -37.99 33.60 13.05
C THR A 191 -38.67 32.30 12.61
N ASP A 192 -39.45 32.36 11.51
CA ASP A 192 -40.11 31.16 10.96
C ASP A 192 -39.09 30.21 10.38
N ALA A 193 -39.22 28.93 10.67
CA ALA A 193 -38.29 27.89 10.25
C ALA A 193 -38.41 27.46 8.77
N GLY A 194 -39.37 28.03 8.00
CA GLY A 194 -39.55 27.73 6.58
C GLY A 194 -39.86 26.25 6.29
N GLU A 195 -39.54 25.81 5.05
CA GLU A 195 -39.66 24.40 4.64
C GLU A 195 -38.54 23.54 5.18
N GLY A 196 -38.89 22.41 5.81
CA GLY A 196 -37.93 21.44 6.35
C GLY A 196 -37.34 20.50 5.28
N LYS A 197 -36.15 20.01 5.53
CA LYS A 197 -35.54 18.91 4.74
C LYS A 197 -35.87 17.57 5.39
N SER A 198 -36.14 16.54 4.57
CA SER A 198 -36.44 15.20 5.04
C SER A 198 -35.12 14.43 5.31
N TYR A 199 -35.07 13.79 6.48
CA TYR A 199 -33.97 12.99 6.94
C TYR A 199 -34.45 11.62 7.43
N PRO A 200 -33.95 10.51 6.88
CA PRO A 200 -34.05 9.22 7.52
C PRO A 200 -32.96 9.11 8.58
N LEU A 201 -33.29 8.75 9.80
CA LEU A 201 -32.33 8.56 10.89
C LEU A 201 -32.79 7.48 11.87
N VAL A 202 -31.84 6.87 12.56
CA VAL A 202 -32.07 5.92 13.63
C VAL A 202 -31.83 6.64 14.95
N LEU A 203 -32.85 6.66 15.82
CA LEU A 203 -32.78 7.33 17.11
C LEU A 203 -31.80 6.63 18.05
N GLY A 204 -30.93 7.41 18.70
CA GLY A 204 -29.88 6.88 19.57
C GLY A 204 -28.60 6.43 18.85
N ALA A 205 -28.52 6.54 17.51
CA ALA A 205 -27.31 6.26 16.75
C ALA A 205 -26.35 7.45 16.61
N GLY A 206 -26.65 8.57 17.29
CA GLY A 206 -25.83 9.80 17.23
C GLY A 206 -25.88 10.54 15.89
N GLN A 207 -26.90 10.26 15.07
CA GLN A 207 -27.10 10.89 13.76
C GLN A 207 -27.73 12.30 13.86
N ALA A 208 -28.34 12.64 15.01
CA ALA A 208 -28.87 13.96 15.32
C ALA A 208 -28.39 14.40 16.71
N ILE A 209 -28.41 15.71 16.96
CA ILE A 209 -28.09 16.23 18.29
C ILE A 209 -29.14 15.78 19.32
N PRO A 210 -28.76 15.52 20.58
CA PRO A 210 -29.65 14.95 21.59
C PRO A 210 -30.99 15.73 21.73
N GLY A 211 -30.95 17.06 21.69
CA GLY A 211 -32.16 17.86 21.78
C GLY A 211 -33.13 17.73 20.60
N ILE A 212 -32.63 17.37 19.40
CA ILE A 212 -33.47 17.05 18.25
C ILE A 212 -34.06 15.65 18.41
N GLU A 213 -33.25 14.67 18.86
CA GLU A 213 -33.75 13.31 19.12
C GLU A 213 -34.87 13.32 20.19
N GLU A 214 -34.71 14.07 21.29
CA GLU A 214 -35.74 14.23 22.31
C GLU A 214 -37.01 14.86 21.73
N LEU A 215 -36.86 15.86 20.85
CA LEU A 215 -37.98 16.49 20.19
C LEU A 215 -38.75 15.52 19.29
N ILE A 216 -38.03 14.70 18.51
CA ILE A 216 -38.60 13.65 17.66
C ILE A 216 -39.34 12.61 18.52
N MET A 217 -38.71 12.14 19.61
CA MET A 217 -39.34 11.17 20.52
C MET A 217 -40.60 11.70 21.23
N SER A 218 -40.79 13.02 21.30
CA SER A 218 -41.99 13.61 21.86
C SER A 218 -43.20 13.60 20.91
N ALA A 219 -42.95 13.50 19.59
CA ALA A 219 -43.99 13.58 18.55
C ALA A 219 -44.57 12.18 18.21
N THR A 220 -45.76 12.17 17.65
CA THR A 220 -46.40 11.00 17.03
C THR A 220 -46.31 11.09 15.51
N PRO A 221 -46.38 9.96 14.77
CA PRO A 221 -46.40 9.99 13.31
C PRO A 221 -47.48 10.91 12.76
N GLY A 222 -47.11 11.79 11.84
CA GLY A 222 -47.96 12.86 11.27
C GLY A 222 -47.98 14.17 12.06
N GLU A 223 -47.40 14.23 13.25
CA GLU A 223 -47.36 15.42 14.10
C GLU A 223 -46.21 16.37 13.75
N THR A 224 -46.49 17.66 13.85
CA THR A 224 -45.47 18.71 13.75
C THR A 224 -45.26 19.33 15.12
N VAL A 225 -44.01 19.34 15.58
CA VAL A 225 -43.65 19.94 16.88
C VAL A 225 -42.56 20.98 16.67
N GLU A 226 -42.65 22.09 17.39
CA GLU A 226 -41.66 23.16 17.32
C GLU A 226 -41.21 23.55 18.72
N ARG A 227 -39.88 23.55 18.95
CA ARG A 227 -39.28 23.98 20.22
C ARG A 227 -37.90 24.59 20.02
N PRO A 228 -37.46 25.46 20.96
CA PRO A 228 -36.09 25.87 21.03
C PRO A 228 -35.19 24.67 21.43
N VAL A 229 -34.12 24.43 20.67
CA VAL A 229 -33.11 23.40 20.93
C VAL A 229 -31.77 24.09 21.06
N LYS A 230 -30.98 23.74 22.09
CA LYS A 230 -29.62 24.20 22.27
C LYS A 230 -28.66 23.26 21.59
N TRP A 231 -27.76 23.78 20.75
CA TRP A 231 -26.68 23.01 20.14
C TRP A 231 -25.62 22.66 21.18
N PRO A 232 -24.99 21.45 21.12
CA PRO A 232 -23.95 21.06 22.03
C PRO A 232 -22.75 22.01 22.01
N ASP A 233 -22.02 22.09 23.12
CA ASP A 233 -20.82 22.93 23.26
C ASP A 233 -19.63 22.41 22.46
N ASP A 234 -19.65 21.13 22.11
CA ASP A 234 -18.65 20.38 21.31
C ASP A 234 -19.08 20.18 19.85
N PHE A 235 -20.12 20.90 19.39
CA PHE A 235 -20.60 20.75 18.01
C PHE A 235 -19.48 21.05 17.00
N PRO A 236 -19.34 20.26 15.90
CA PRO A 236 -18.25 20.40 14.94
C PRO A 236 -18.10 21.81 14.36
N ASP A 237 -19.22 22.46 14.02
CA ASP A 237 -19.23 23.85 13.56
C ASP A 237 -19.17 24.81 14.76
N GLU A 238 -18.01 25.43 14.96
CA GLU A 238 -17.78 26.38 16.06
C GLU A 238 -18.76 27.54 16.10
N ALA A 239 -19.21 28.01 14.93
CA ALA A 239 -20.16 29.11 14.83
C ALA A 239 -21.55 28.74 15.36
N GLN A 240 -21.85 27.46 15.50
CA GLN A 240 -23.14 26.98 15.98
C GLN A 240 -23.13 26.48 17.42
N ARG A 241 -21.93 26.33 18.03
CA ARG A 241 -21.78 25.86 19.43
C ARG A 241 -22.59 26.71 20.40
N SER A 242 -23.26 26.08 21.35
CA SER A 242 -24.06 26.70 22.40
C SER A 242 -25.22 27.59 21.91
N GLN A 243 -25.45 27.70 20.60
CA GLN A 243 -26.57 28.50 20.09
C GLN A 243 -27.89 27.79 20.35
N THR A 244 -28.92 28.59 20.65
CA THR A 244 -30.31 28.10 20.72
C THR A 244 -31.04 28.51 19.45
N LYS A 245 -31.57 27.51 18.73
CA LYS A 245 -32.35 27.71 17.51
C LYS A 245 -33.75 27.13 17.67
N THR A 246 -34.71 27.72 17.02
CA THR A 246 -36.03 27.12 16.89
C THR A 246 -35.95 25.97 15.89
N VAL A 247 -36.34 24.79 16.35
CA VAL A 247 -36.38 23.59 15.53
C VAL A 247 -37.82 23.15 15.39
N ARG A 248 -38.27 23.07 14.13
CA ARG A 248 -39.56 22.50 13.76
C ARG A 248 -39.32 21.16 13.13
N ILE A 249 -39.94 20.13 13.67
CA ILE A 249 -39.93 18.79 13.11
C ILE A 249 -41.31 18.38 12.67
N THR A 250 -41.42 17.64 11.58
CA THR A 250 -42.63 16.90 11.19
C THR A 250 -42.24 15.45 11.07
N LEU A 251 -42.79 14.61 11.95
CA LEU A 251 -42.51 13.18 11.97
C LEU A 251 -43.42 12.48 10.95
N ASN A 252 -42.84 12.06 9.83
CA ASN A 252 -43.60 11.46 8.75
C ASN A 252 -43.89 9.96 8.99
N GLU A 253 -42.87 9.21 9.43
CA GLU A 253 -42.96 7.77 9.60
C GLU A 253 -42.04 7.30 10.72
N VAL A 254 -42.48 6.29 11.45
CA VAL A 254 -41.67 5.55 12.43
C VAL A 254 -41.68 4.09 12.02
N LYS A 255 -40.48 3.49 11.94
CA LYS A 255 -40.30 2.07 11.72
C LYS A 255 -39.54 1.47 12.88
N ARG A 256 -40.10 0.40 13.46
CA ARG A 256 -39.46 -0.33 14.54
C ARG A 256 -38.70 -1.52 13.99
N LYS A 257 -37.45 -1.66 14.46
CA LYS A 257 -36.62 -2.82 14.12
C LYS A 257 -37.21 -4.07 14.78
N SER A 258 -37.61 -5.04 13.97
CA SER A 258 -38.10 -6.34 14.42
C SER A 258 -37.07 -7.39 14.02
N ALA A 259 -36.27 -7.82 14.97
CA ALA A 259 -35.35 -8.94 14.75
C ALA A 259 -36.12 -10.26 14.81
N PRO A 260 -35.85 -11.23 13.92
CA PRO A 260 -36.46 -12.56 13.99
C PRO A 260 -36.10 -13.28 15.28
N ALA A 261 -36.86 -14.28 15.63
CA ALA A 261 -36.48 -15.15 16.75
C ALA A 261 -35.19 -15.93 16.44
N LEU A 262 -34.39 -16.18 17.47
CA LEU A 262 -33.18 -16.99 17.33
C LEU A 262 -33.58 -18.47 17.36
N ASP A 263 -34.06 -18.97 16.23
CA ASP A 263 -34.61 -20.32 16.08
C ASP A 263 -34.20 -20.98 14.74
N ASP A 264 -34.75 -22.14 14.46
CA ASP A 264 -34.50 -22.91 13.25
C ASP A 264 -34.99 -22.20 11.95
N ALA A 265 -35.94 -21.25 12.08
CA ALA A 265 -36.43 -20.49 10.94
C ALA A 265 -35.35 -19.47 10.50
N LEU A 266 -34.73 -18.79 11.47
CA LEU A 266 -33.60 -17.92 11.19
C LEU A 266 -32.42 -18.70 10.60
N ALA A 267 -32.12 -19.87 11.09
CA ALA A 267 -31.03 -20.70 10.57
C ALA A 267 -31.20 -21.01 9.08
N ARG A 268 -32.42 -21.33 8.63
CA ARG A 268 -32.76 -21.56 7.22
C ARG A 268 -32.73 -20.27 6.37
N GLU A 269 -33.03 -19.12 6.97
CA GLU A 269 -32.99 -17.83 6.29
C GLU A 269 -31.55 -17.31 6.10
N VAL A 270 -30.66 -17.61 7.02
CA VAL A 270 -29.24 -17.22 6.96
C VAL A 270 -28.47 -18.05 5.92
N GLY A 271 -28.80 -19.34 5.84
CA GLY A 271 -28.21 -20.30 4.91
C GLY A 271 -28.98 -21.63 4.97
N ASP A 272 -28.54 -22.63 4.25
CA ASP A 272 -29.20 -23.96 4.22
C ASP A 272 -28.92 -24.80 5.49
N PHE A 273 -29.09 -24.18 6.68
CA PHE A 273 -28.93 -24.88 7.95
C PHE A 273 -30.25 -25.51 8.43
N GLU A 274 -30.20 -26.77 8.79
CA GLU A 274 -31.39 -27.51 9.22
C GLU A 274 -31.93 -27.04 10.59
N SER A 275 -31.04 -26.52 11.45
CA SER A 275 -31.38 -26.09 12.81
C SER A 275 -30.49 -24.96 13.32
N LEU A 276 -30.92 -24.26 14.36
CA LEU A 276 -30.13 -23.27 15.07
C LEU A 276 -28.81 -23.85 15.62
N ASP A 277 -28.79 -25.09 16.07
CA ASP A 277 -27.58 -25.75 16.55
C ASP A 277 -26.60 -26.02 15.42
N ALA A 278 -27.07 -26.31 14.21
CA ALA A 278 -26.24 -26.43 13.01
C ALA A 278 -25.60 -25.06 12.63
N LEU A 279 -26.38 -23.99 12.66
CA LEU A 279 -25.88 -22.62 12.46
C LEU A 279 -24.84 -22.25 13.52
N LYS A 280 -25.10 -22.49 14.81
CA LYS A 280 -24.15 -22.23 15.90
C LYS A 280 -22.83 -22.97 15.70
N THR A 281 -22.93 -24.25 15.30
CA THR A 281 -21.74 -25.08 15.04
C THR A 281 -20.92 -24.53 13.89
N ALA A 282 -21.58 -24.10 12.80
CA ALA A 282 -20.91 -23.48 11.63
C ALA A 282 -20.25 -22.16 12.00
N VAL A 283 -20.95 -21.27 12.72
CA VAL A 283 -20.42 -19.98 13.19
C VAL A 283 -19.19 -20.20 14.08
N ARG A 284 -19.28 -21.14 15.05
CA ARG A 284 -18.14 -21.48 15.92
C ARG A 284 -16.95 -22.00 15.12
N ALA A 285 -17.19 -22.88 14.14
CA ALA A 285 -16.13 -23.43 13.29
C ALA A 285 -15.45 -22.36 12.43
N ASP A 286 -16.22 -21.41 11.93
CA ASP A 286 -15.69 -20.29 11.15
C ASP A 286 -14.88 -19.34 12.03
N MET A 287 -15.39 -18.94 13.18
CA MET A 287 -14.66 -18.12 14.15
C MET A 287 -13.38 -18.79 14.64
N GLN A 288 -13.42 -20.12 14.91
CA GLN A 288 -12.27 -20.90 15.32
C GLN A 288 -11.19 -20.90 14.24
N LYS A 289 -11.58 -21.08 12.98
CA LYS A 289 -10.67 -21.01 11.82
C LYS A 289 -10.03 -19.63 11.68
N HIS A 290 -10.80 -18.56 11.87
CA HIS A 290 -10.26 -17.20 11.85
C HIS A 290 -9.27 -16.97 13.00
N ALA A 291 -9.61 -17.39 14.23
CA ALA A 291 -8.71 -17.28 15.38
C ALA A 291 -7.40 -18.06 15.16
N GLU A 292 -7.45 -19.26 14.58
CA GLU A 292 -6.27 -20.04 14.21
C GLU A 292 -5.40 -19.35 13.16
N GLN A 293 -6.03 -18.74 12.15
CA GLN A 293 -5.32 -17.96 11.14
C GLN A 293 -4.64 -16.73 11.72
N GLU A 294 -5.30 -16.02 12.62
CA GLU A 294 -4.76 -14.85 13.32
C GLU A 294 -3.57 -15.22 14.22
N VAL A 295 -3.70 -16.31 14.98
CA VAL A 295 -2.60 -16.86 15.78
C VAL A 295 -1.41 -17.26 14.91
N GLU A 296 -1.65 -17.93 13.79
CA GLU A 296 -0.58 -18.31 12.87
C GLU A 296 0.11 -17.09 12.25
N ALA A 297 -0.66 -16.08 11.83
CA ALA A 297 -0.11 -14.82 11.33
C ALA A 297 0.75 -14.11 12.39
N ASN A 298 0.31 -14.09 13.64
CA ASN A 298 1.04 -13.52 14.77
C ASN A 298 2.36 -14.28 15.03
N VAL A 299 2.34 -15.61 15.01
CA VAL A 299 3.55 -16.44 15.16
C VAL A 299 4.55 -16.14 14.05
N ARG A 300 4.09 -16.06 12.80
CA ARG A 300 4.94 -15.72 11.64
C ARG A 300 5.54 -14.32 11.78
N GLN A 301 4.75 -13.35 12.21
CA GLN A 301 5.23 -11.99 12.45
C GLN A 301 6.29 -11.94 13.55
N GLN A 302 6.05 -12.54 14.72
CA GLN A 302 7.03 -12.60 15.80
C GLN A 302 8.37 -13.22 15.34
N LEU A 303 8.30 -14.30 14.55
CA LEU A 303 9.48 -15.00 14.07
C LEU A 303 10.31 -14.14 13.12
N ILE A 304 9.66 -13.49 12.15
CA ILE A 304 10.34 -12.58 11.22
C ILE A 304 10.94 -11.38 11.94
N GLU A 305 10.24 -10.79 12.91
CA GLU A 305 10.76 -9.65 13.68
C GLU A 305 12.02 -10.04 14.48
N GLN A 306 12.05 -11.23 15.08
CA GLN A 306 13.24 -11.74 15.76
C GLN A 306 14.40 -12.00 14.78
N ILE A 307 14.12 -12.52 13.58
CA ILE A 307 15.14 -12.72 12.54
C ILE A 307 15.70 -11.39 12.07
N ILE A 308 14.84 -10.39 11.76
CA ILE A 308 15.27 -9.05 11.36
C ILE A 308 16.13 -8.40 12.45
N SER A 309 15.71 -8.50 13.71
CA SER A 309 16.43 -7.92 14.86
C SER A 309 17.80 -8.58 15.09
N ALA A 310 17.93 -9.87 14.78
CA ALA A 310 19.19 -10.61 14.91
C ALA A 310 20.14 -10.43 13.74
N ASN A 311 19.69 -9.86 12.61
CA ASN A 311 20.45 -9.72 11.39
C ASN A 311 20.33 -8.29 10.87
N ALA A 312 21.29 -7.44 11.23
CA ALA A 312 21.29 -6.05 10.78
C ALA A 312 21.69 -5.96 9.28
N PHE A 313 20.89 -5.26 8.49
CA PHE A 313 21.19 -4.89 7.12
C PHE A 313 20.46 -3.59 6.75
N ASP A 314 21.02 -2.85 5.80
CA ASP A 314 20.46 -1.60 5.34
C ASP A 314 19.48 -1.84 4.19
N VAL A 315 18.45 -1.00 4.13
CA VAL A 315 17.44 -0.99 3.06
C VAL A 315 17.63 0.29 2.23
N PRO A 316 17.63 0.21 0.90
CA PRO A 316 17.69 1.39 0.04
C PRO A 316 16.55 2.36 0.35
N LYS A 317 16.90 3.64 0.54
CA LYS A 317 15.92 4.70 0.83
C LYS A 317 14.92 4.86 -0.32
N SER A 318 15.40 4.68 -1.56
CA SER A 318 14.56 4.71 -2.75
C SER A 318 13.45 3.66 -2.74
N TRP A 319 13.73 2.45 -2.25
CA TRP A 319 12.71 1.41 -2.14
C TRP A 319 11.63 1.76 -1.12
N ILE A 320 12.04 2.35 0.01
CA ILE A 320 11.09 2.83 1.03
C ILE A 320 10.21 3.93 0.44
N GLN A 321 10.81 4.90 -0.26
CA GLN A 321 10.07 5.99 -0.91
C GLN A 321 9.11 5.46 -1.97
N GLN A 322 9.56 4.54 -2.83
CA GLN A 322 8.72 3.94 -3.87
C GLN A 322 7.56 3.14 -3.27
N PHE A 323 7.81 2.38 -2.20
CA PHE A 323 6.77 1.62 -1.50
C PHE A 323 5.69 2.56 -0.95
N VAL A 324 6.10 3.64 -0.25
CA VAL A 324 5.18 4.64 0.31
C VAL A 324 4.40 5.34 -0.80
N GLN A 325 5.06 5.71 -1.90
CA GLN A 325 4.41 6.36 -3.04
C GLN A 325 3.36 5.45 -3.68
N ASN A 326 3.72 4.20 -3.98
CA ASN A 326 2.79 3.23 -4.56
C ASN A 326 1.57 3.02 -3.65
N TYR A 327 1.78 3.00 -2.34
CA TYR A 327 0.71 2.86 -1.36
C TYR A 327 -0.20 4.09 -1.32
N ALA A 328 0.39 5.30 -1.32
CA ALA A 328 -0.35 6.54 -1.38
C ALA A 328 -1.21 6.66 -2.66
N GLU A 329 -0.70 6.21 -3.79
CA GLU A 329 -1.43 6.16 -5.07
C GLU A 329 -2.58 5.15 -5.02
N ALA A 330 -2.33 3.94 -4.50
CA ALA A 330 -3.33 2.88 -4.40
C ALA A 330 -4.51 3.28 -3.50
N TYR A 331 -4.25 4.00 -2.41
CA TYR A 331 -5.27 4.51 -1.48
C TYR A 331 -5.76 5.92 -1.82
N GLN A 332 -5.34 6.49 -2.97
CA GLN A 332 -5.75 7.80 -3.46
C GLN A 332 -5.54 8.92 -2.43
N ILE A 333 -4.44 8.87 -1.69
CA ILE A 333 -4.10 9.90 -0.69
C ILE A 333 -3.94 11.25 -1.40
N PRO A 334 -4.66 12.31 -0.96
CA PRO A 334 -4.56 13.65 -1.52
C PRO A 334 -3.13 14.19 -1.48
N GLU A 335 -2.77 14.99 -2.48
CA GLU A 335 -1.38 15.46 -2.67
C GLU A 335 -0.88 16.31 -1.49
N ASP A 336 -1.75 17.10 -0.89
CA ASP A 336 -1.49 17.92 0.30
C ASP A 336 -1.26 17.11 1.59
N GLN A 337 -1.68 15.84 1.63
CA GLN A 337 -1.50 14.92 2.77
C GLN A 337 -0.35 13.92 2.57
N ARG A 338 0.23 13.84 1.36
CA ARG A 338 1.24 12.82 1.02
C ARG A 338 2.51 12.91 1.85
N GLU A 339 2.95 14.11 2.21
CA GLU A 339 4.16 14.31 3.02
C GLU A 339 3.96 13.80 4.45
N GLN A 340 2.84 14.13 5.08
CA GLN A 340 2.48 13.62 6.39
C GLN A 340 2.35 12.09 6.36
N PHE A 341 1.59 11.57 5.39
CA PHE A 341 1.44 10.14 5.18
C PHE A 341 2.80 9.43 5.01
N ALA A 342 3.69 9.99 4.19
CA ALA A 342 5.02 9.42 3.98
C ALA A 342 5.85 9.37 5.28
N SER A 343 5.75 10.40 6.11
CA SER A 343 6.42 10.43 7.41
C SER A 343 5.93 9.33 8.35
N GLU A 344 4.61 9.16 8.45
CA GLU A 344 3.97 8.18 9.34
C GLU A 344 4.17 6.74 8.84
N PHE A 345 4.09 6.54 7.52
CA PHE A 345 4.13 5.22 6.90
C PHE A 345 5.53 4.66 6.67
N ARG A 346 6.57 5.52 6.73
CA ARG A 346 7.96 5.15 6.43
C ARG A 346 8.46 3.94 7.24
N SER A 347 8.20 3.92 8.54
CA SER A 347 8.66 2.84 9.42
C SER A 347 7.98 1.50 9.11
N MET A 348 6.72 1.54 8.69
CA MET A 348 5.99 0.36 8.26
C MET A 348 6.51 -0.15 6.91
N ALA A 349 6.73 0.75 5.95
CA ALA A 349 7.31 0.41 4.65
C ALA A 349 8.69 -0.24 4.79
N GLU A 350 9.56 0.31 5.64
CA GLU A 350 10.88 -0.26 5.90
C GLU A 350 10.78 -1.66 6.51
N ARG A 351 9.90 -1.89 7.49
CA ARG A 351 9.67 -3.22 8.08
C ARG A 351 9.17 -4.22 7.05
N GLN A 352 8.24 -3.81 6.19
CA GLN A 352 7.71 -4.67 5.14
C GLN A 352 8.80 -5.06 4.13
N ILE A 353 9.62 -4.11 3.69
CA ILE A 353 10.74 -4.41 2.78
C ILE A 353 11.76 -5.32 3.44
N ARG A 354 12.11 -5.10 4.73
CA ARG A 354 13.01 -5.99 5.47
C ARG A 354 12.45 -7.42 5.56
N ARG A 355 11.15 -7.56 5.83
CA ARG A 355 10.45 -8.84 5.84
C ARG A 355 10.58 -9.56 4.50
N ASP A 356 10.26 -8.87 3.41
CA ASP A 356 10.29 -9.45 2.07
C ASP A 356 11.71 -9.88 1.68
N LEU A 357 12.71 -9.07 2.00
CA LEU A 357 14.12 -9.38 1.76
C LEU A 357 14.61 -10.60 2.57
N VAL A 358 14.18 -10.74 3.83
CA VAL A 358 14.51 -11.91 4.65
C VAL A 358 13.89 -13.17 4.05
N ILE A 359 12.62 -13.12 3.66
CA ILE A 359 11.91 -14.26 3.04
C ILE A 359 12.60 -14.65 1.74
N GLU A 360 12.87 -13.68 0.86
CA GLU A 360 13.56 -13.93 -0.41
C GLU A 360 14.94 -14.55 -0.20
N THR A 361 15.73 -14.01 0.74
CA THR A 361 17.08 -14.52 1.04
C THR A 361 17.05 -15.96 1.57
N ILE A 362 16.09 -16.29 2.43
CA ILE A 362 15.91 -17.67 2.94
C ILE A 362 15.46 -18.59 1.81
N ALA A 363 14.49 -18.15 1.00
CA ALA A 363 13.98 -18.94 -0.11
C ALA A 363 15.09 -19.30 -1.12
N GLU A 364 15.90 -18.31 -1.51
CA GLU A 364 17.03 -18.54 -2.42
C GLU A 364 18.11 -19.45 -1.82
N LYS A 365 18.49 -19.19 -0.56
CA LYS A 365 19.57 -19.93 0.11
C LYS A 365 19.23 -21.39 0.38
N GLU A 366 17.99 -21.65 0.77
CA GLU A 366 17.52 -22.98 1.18
C GLU A 366 16.76 -23.73 0.07
N GLY A 367 16.63 -23.12 -1.13
CA GLY A 367 15.95 -23.74 -2.28
C GLY A 367 14.44 -23.93 -2.07
N LEU A 368 13.78 -22.95 -1.43
CA LEU A 368 12.37 -22.99 -1.06
C LEU A 368 11.46 -22.22 -2.01
N THR A 369 12.01 -21.69 -3.10
CA THR A 369 11.25 -21.00 -4.13
C THR A 369 10.22 -21.94 -4.74
N ALA A 370 9.02 -21.44 -4.98
CA ALA A 370 7.95 -22.21 -5.59
C ALA A 370 8.39 -22.79 -6.95
N THR A 371 8.05 -24.05 -7.20
CA THR A 371 8.29 -24.72 -8.47
C THR A 371 7.04 -24.69 -9.35
N GLU A 372 7.18 -24.96 -10.65
CA GLU A 372 6.03 -25.13 -11.55
C GLU A 372 5.06 -26.19 -11.00
N LYS A 373 5.57 -27.26 -10.43
CA LYS A 373 4.73 -28.29 -9.80
C LYS A 373 3.91 -27.76 -8.64
N ASP A 374 4.50 -26.92 -7.77
CA ASP A 374 3.76 -26.33 -6.63
C ASP A 374 2.62 -25.42 -7.11
N LEU A 375 2.85 -24.71 -8.23
CA LEU A 375 1.82 -23.90 -8.88
C LEU A 375 0.69 -24.77 -9.44
N ASP A 376 1.04 -25.84 -10.17
CA ASP A 376 0.09 -26.78 -10.75
C ASP A 376 -0.75 -27.45 -9.65
N ASP A 377 -0.12 -27.92 -8.58
CA ASP A 377 -0.80 -28.53 -7.43
C ASP A 377 -1.77 -27.55 -6.75
N ARG A 378 -1.35 -26.28 -6.55
CA ARG A 378 -2.19 -25.23 -5.97
C ARG A 378 -3.38 -24.88 -6.89
N ILE A 379 -3.16 -24.81 -8.19
CA ILE A 379 -4.22 -24.53 -9.17
C ILE A 379 -5.22 -25.70 -9.23
N ALA A 380 -4.74 -26.94 -9.19
CA ALA A 380 -5.58 -28.11 -9.14
C ALA A 380 -6.48 -28.11 -7.88
N GLU A 381 -5.92 -27.82 -6.70
CA GLU A 381 -6.67 -27.70 -5.44
C GLU A 381 -7.76 -26.60 -5.52
N GLN A 382 -7.42 -25.44 -6.08
CA GLN A 382 -8.41 -24.37 -6.28
C GLN A 382 -9.51 -24.76 -7.28
N ALA A 383 -9.15 -25.49 -8.32
CA ALA A 383 -10.08 -25.96 -9.32
C ALA A 383 -11.08 -26.98 -8.73
N GLU A 384 -10.60 -27.90 -7.93
CA GLU A 384 -11.44 -28.88 -7.23
C GLU A 384 -12.44 -28.19 -6.29
N LYS A 385 -11.98 -27.25 -5.45
CA LYS A 385 -12.84 -26.47 -4.53
C LYS A 385 -13.92 -25.65 -5.24
N ARG A 386 -13.66 -25.21 -6.50
CA ARG A 386 -14.58 -24.38 -7.28
C ARG A 386 -15.40 -25.18 -8.32
N GLY A 387 -15.14 -26.46 -8.47
CA GLY A 387 -15.71 -27.27 -9.55
C GLY A 387 -15.33 -26.76 -10.95
N ALA A 388 -14.14 -26.17 -11.08
CA ALA A 388 -13.68 -25.53 -12.31
C ALA A 388 -12.56 -26.35 -12.98
N ASN A 389 -12.24 -26.03 -14.25
CA ASN A 389 -11.13 -26.67 -14.95
C ASN A 389 -9.80 -25.98 -14.57
N PRO A 390 -8.74 -26.72 -14.18
CA PRO A 390 -7.44 -26.14 -13.80
C PRO A 390 -6.84 -25.25 -14.89
N GLY A 391 -6.94 -25.64 -16.17
CA GLY A 391 -6.41 -24.84 -17.29
C GLY A 391 -7.13 -23.49 -17.45
N GLN A 392 -8.40 -23.39 -17.10
CA GLN A 392 -9.14 -22.13 -17.12
C GLN A 392 -8.66 -21.19 -15.99
N ILE A 393 -8.42 -21.74 -14.79
CA ILE A 393 -7.89 -20.97 -13.67
C ILE A 393 -6.48 -20.49 -14.00
N TYR A 394 -5.62 -21.34 -14.54
CA TYR A 394 -4.27 -20.98 -14.98
C TYR A 394 -4.31 -19.79 -15.97
N ALA A 395 -5.08 -19.91 -17.04
CA ALA A 395 -5.20 -18.87 -18.06
C ALA A 395 -5.77 -17.55 -17.49
N GLN A 396 -6.68 -17.61 -16.52
CA GLN A 396 -7.20 -16.43 -15.84
C GLN A 396 -6.15 -15.74 -14.98
N LEU A 397 -5.36 -16.52 -14.22
CA LEU A 397 -4.27 -16.01 -13.38
C LEU A 397 -3.15 -15.41 -14.23
N GLU A 398 -2.78 -16.06 -15.33
CA GLU A 398 -1.80 -15.56 -16.29
C GLU A 398 -2.24 -14.23 -16.90
N LYS A 399 -3.48 -14.18 -17.43
CA LYS A 399 -4.05 -12.96 -18.02
C LYS A 399 -4.15 -11.79 -17.05
N SER A 400 -4.41 -12.06 -15.76
CA SER A 400 -4.49 -11.04 -14.71
C SER A 400 -3.14 -10.69 -14.08
N GLY A 401 -2.04 -11.35 -14.48
CA GLY A 401 -0.70 -11.18 -13.89
C GLY A 401 -0.54 -11.77 -12.47
N ARG A 402 -1.54 -12.52 -11.98
CA ARG A 402 -1.58 -13.05 -10.61
C ARG A 402 -0.82 -14.35 -10.41
N LEU A 403 -0.26 -14.96 -11.45
CA LEU A 403 0.60 -16.14 -11.30
C LEU A 403 1.81 -15.85 -10.43
N LYS A 404 2.45 -14.68 -10.63
CA LYS A 404 3.60 -14.27 -9.80
C LYS A 404 3.24 -14.02 -8.33
N GLU A 405 2.03 -13.55 -8.06
CA GLU A 405 1.52 -13.40 -6.69
C GLU A 405 1.33 -14.78 -6.04
N MET A 406 0.79 -15.75 -6.79
CA MET A 406 0.63 -17.13 -6.30
C MET A 406 1.99 -17.78 -6.04
N GLU A 407 2.96 -17.66 -6.96
CA GLU A 407 4.33 -18.14 -6.80
C GLU A 407 4.99 -17.56 -5.53
N ARG A 408 4.84 -16.25 -5.31
CA ARG A 408 5.33 -15.58 -4.11
C ARG A 408 4.64 -16.10 -2.84
N SER A 409 3.33 -16.31 -2.88
CA SER A 409 2.58 -16.87 -1.75
C SER A 409 3.04 -18.27 -1.38
N ILE A 410 3.24 -19.15 -2.36
CA ILE A 410 3.73 -20.52 -2.14
C ILE A 410 5.16 -20.49 -1.59
N THR A 411 6.03 -19.66 -2.14
CA THR A 411 7.40 -19.47 -1.66
C THR A 411 7.39 -19.01 -0.20
N GLU A 412 6.55 -18.05 0.15
CA GLU A 412 6.40 -17.57 1.52
C GLU A 412 5.92 -18.69 2.47
N GLU A 413 4.93 -19.48 2.06
CA GLU A 413 4.45 -20.63 2.83
C GLU A 413 5.57 -21.66 3.07
N ASN A 414 6.37 -21.98 2.04
CA ASN A 414 7.49 -22.89 2.16
C ASN A 414 8.55 -22.38 3.16
N VAL A 415 8.88 -21.07 3.08
CA VAL A 415 9.81 -20.43 4.01
C VAL A 415 9.30 -20.49 5.45
N PHE A 416 8.03 -20.16 5.68
CA PHE A 416 7.47 -20.23 7.04
C PHE A 416 7.40 -21.64 7.57
N LYS A 417 7.06 -22.61 6.74
CA LYS A 417 7.10 -24.03 7.15
C LYS A 417 8.51 -24.43 7.58
N TRP A 418 9.52 -24.09 6.78
CA TRP A 418 10.92 -24.34 7.09
C TRP A 418 11.39 -23.64 8.37
N LEU A 419 10.95 -22.38 8.59
CA LEU A 419 11.28 -21.61 9.80
C LEU A 419 10.62 -22.19 11.05
N LEU A 420 9.35 -22.58 10.99
CA LEU A 420 8.62 -23.15 12.11
C LEU A 420 9.21 -24.47 12.60
N GLU A 421 9.74 -25.30 11.69
CA GLU A 421 10.42 -26.56 12.02
C GLU A 421 11.76 -26.38 12.75
N ARG A 422 12.39 -25.20 12.65
CA ARG A 422 13.75 -24.92 13.16
C ARG A 422 13.77 -23.94 14.34
N ASN A 423 12.61 -23.51 14.76
CA ASN A 423 12.45 -22.58 15.88
C ASN A 423 11.49 -23.18 16.94
N ASP A 424 11.67 -22.74 18.17
CA ASP A 424 10.87 -23.23 19.31
C ASP A 424 9.56 -22.45 19.41
N VAL A 425 8.46 -23.05 19.00
CA VAL A 425 7.12 -22.48 19.07
C VAL A 425 6.41 -23.09 20.26
N SER A 426 6.42 -22.40 21.39
CA SER A 426 5.72 -22.84 22.60
C SER A 426 4.28 -22.35 22.60
N THR A 427 3.35 -23.25 22.89
CA THR A 427 1.94 -22.89 23.08
C THR A 427 1.73 -22.49 24.55
N ASN A 428 1.25 -21.27 24.77
CA ASN A 428 0.76 -20.89 26.09
C ASN A 428 -0.57 -21.62 26.32
N ALA A 429 -0.61 -22.38 27.42
CA ALA A 429 -1.80 -23.08 27.88
C ALA A 429 -2.89 -22.11 28.36
#